data_078214acd3a8413ba941a0ee13515bec
#
_entry.id   078214acd3a8413ba941a0ee13515bec
#
_cell.length_a   1.000
_cell.length_b   1.000
_cell.length_c   1.000
_cell.angle_alpha   90.00
_cell.angle_beta   90.00
_cell.angle_gamma   90.00
#
_symmetry.space_group_name_H-M   'P 1'
#
loop_
_entity.id
_entity.type
_entity.pdbx_description
1 polymer ?
#
loop_
_entity_poly.entity_id
_entity_poly.type
_entity_poly.pdbx_seq_one_letter_code
_entity_poly.pdbx_strand_id
1 'polypeptide(L)'
;MKRRIFLRNSAFGALGLAGFGLPGFRQIQATAASPDIRITGVETVRFRNAHWMWLRLHTNVGITGTGETYPFNEANTSVIKDLEWHSWAGKLLGTNPLEIEQTWERIFRQNAFHVTGGAEMRALSAINIAQWDIMGQVCQLPLYQLLGGSINKKIRVYNTYTNSRAINGWTLEEDMEKIAEFLVSEGIQAIKFCPFDRVARRNNGEYISWKELEGCLDWIRRIRDAVGYDLDIGCEFHSMWNLPSAIRIAHALEPYHILFLEDMLLQDNMQAYVSLNQESDIPLVISERLASRFGFREMFEAGAGSIAMYDLTWCGGISEGKKISDMANTYYIPTMMHTAGGPILWYASTHLAAAITNLFYVESVYPTWHDRDKLYFKNPPQVNNGHVLPPDLPGLGLQFIDGLFEQEDVIVEKIS
;
A
#
# COMPACT_ATOMS: atom_id res chain seq x y z
N MET A 1 -46.93 28.29 16.48
CA MET A 1 -47.77 29.25 15.75
C MET A 1 -46.88 30.18 14.91
N LYS A 2 -47.13 30.17 13.59
CA LYS A 2 -46.65 31.10 12.54
C LYS A 2 -45.15 31.12 12.19
N ARG A 3 -44.76 30.23 11.26
CA ARG A 3 -43.82 30.54 10.15
C ARG A 3 -44.43 31.63 9.28
N ARG A 4 -43.63 32.60 8.81
CA ARG A 4 -43.70 33.15 7.44
C ARG A 4 -42.76 34.37 7.24
N ILE A 5 -41.95 34.22 6.16
CA ILE A 5 -41.63 35.19 5.12
C ILE A 5 -40.46 36.15 5.41
N PHE A 6 -39.32 35.81 4.78
CA PHE A 6 -38.39 36.81 4.25
C PHE A 6 -37.96 36.39 2.84
N LEU A 7 -38.75 36.74 1.89
CA LEU A 7 -38.37 36.81 0.47
C LEU A 7 -39.06 38.09 -0.05
N ARG A 8 -38.31 39.17 -0.23
CA ARG A 8 -38.61 40.17 -1.22
C ARG A 8 -37.49 41.17 -1.46
N ASN A 9 -37.04 41.17 -2.73
CA ASN A 9 -36.53 42.30 -3.52
C ASN A 9 -35.16 42.88 -3.14
N SER A 10 -34.15 42.50 -3.94
CA SER A 10 -33.10 43.45 -4.31
C SER A 10 -32.89 43.36 -5.81
N ALA A 11 -33.58 44.20 -6.52
CA ALA A 11 -33.22 44.63 -7.87
C ALA A 11 -31.98 45.50 -7.73
N PHE A 12 -30.84 45.05 -8.19
CA PHE A 12 -29.68 45.92 -8.36
C PHE A 12 -29.58 46.34 -9.81
N GLY A 13 -29.68 47.64 -9.97
CA GLY A 13 -29.58 48.33 -11.22
C GLY A 13 -28.20 48.19 -11.83
N ALA A 14 -28.18 48.08 -13.15
CA ALA A 14 -26.99 48.18 -13.97
C ALA A 14 -26.42 49.61 -13.83
N LEU A 15 -25.26 49.70 -13.18
CA LEU A 15 -24.39 50.89 -13.29
C LEU A 15 -23.17 50.47 -14.10
N GLY A 16 -23.06 51.08 -15.28
CA GLY A 16 -21.91 50.95 -16.15
C GLY A 16 -20.64 51.44 -15.46
N LEU A 17 -19.66 50.55 -15.36
CA LEU A 17 -18.29 50.90 -15.08
C LEU A 17 -17.48 50.83 -16.38
N ALA A 18 -17.16 52.01 -16.87
CA ALA A 18 -16.19 52.21 -17.94
C ALA A 18 -14.82 51.76 -17.51
N GLY A 19 -14.21 50.94 -18.33
CA GLY A 19 -12.82 50.81 -18.67
C GLY A 19 -11.73 51.00 -17.60
N PHE A 20 -11.27 49.91 -17.03
CA PHE A 20 -9.83 49.73 -16.75
C PHE A 20 -9.44 48.38 -17.34
N GLY A 21 -8.76 48.42 -18.50
CA GLY A 21 -8.19 47.27 -19.15
C GLY A 21 -7.04 46.72 -18.29
N LEU A 22 -7.26 45.60 -17.61
CA LEU A 22 -6.21 44.77 -17.09
C LEU A 22 -5.73 43.85 -18.23
N PRO A 23 -4.46 43.85 -18.58
CA PRO A 23 -3.95 42.94 -19.61
C PRO A 23 -3.88 41.51 -19.05
N GLY A 24 -4.55 40.60 -19.74
CA GLY A 24 -4.12 39.21 -19.72
C GLY A 24 -4.88 38.18 -18.88
N PHE A 25 -6.18 38.35 -18.57
CA PHE A 25 -7.00 37.18 -18.30
C PHE A 25 -7.35 36.50 -19.63
N ARG A 26 -6.52 35.56 -20.07
CA ARG A 26 -6.98 34.55 -21.04
C ARG A 26 -8.15 33.85 -20.39
N GLN A 27 -9.35 34.05 -20.96
CA GLN A 27 -10.48 33.16 -20.69
C GLN A 27 -10.00 31.75 -21.02
N ILE A 28 -9.71 30.95 -19.99
CA ILE A 28 -9.61 29.52 -20.16
C ILE A 28 -11.03 29.09 -20.51
N GLN A 29 -11.30 28.94 -21.79
CA GLN A 29 -12.48 28.23 -22.24
C GLN A 29 -12.34 26.80 -21.75
N ALA A 30 -12.97 26.49 -20.63
CA ALA A 30 -13.16 25.13 -20.15
C ALA A 30 -14.18 24.42 -21.07
N THR A 31 -13.77 24.07 -22.27
CA THR A 31 -14.41 23.03 -23.06
C THR A 31 -13.73 21.71 -22.75
N ALA A 32 -13.68 21.32 -21.50
CA ALA A 32 -13.31 19.97 -21.16
C ALA A 32 -14.59 19.12 -21.13
N ALA A 33 -15.11 18.77 -22.29
CA ALA A 33 -15.79 17.48 -22.41
C ALA A 33 -14.77 16.44 -21.92
N SER A 34 -15.16 15.60 -20.97
CA SER A 34 -14.34 14.44 -20.56
C SER A 34 -13.89 13.73 -21.84
N PRO A 35 -12.61 13.49 -22.03
CA PRO A 35 -12.17 12.84 -23.27
C PRO A 35 -12.95 11.53 -23.42
N ASP A 36 -13.41 11.21 -24.64
CA ASP A 36 -14.08 9.93 -24.93
C ASP A 36 -13.01 8.82 -24.89
N ILE A 37 -12.57 8.53 -23.67
CA ILE A 37 -11.58 7.50 -23.36
C ILE A 37 -12.30 6.23 -22.90
N ARG A 38 -11.93 5.11 -23.52
CA ARG A 38 -12.53 3.80 -23.21
C ARG A 38 -11.46 2.73 -23.13
N ILE A 39 -11.65 1.77 -22.24
CA ILE A 39 -10.82 0.57 -22.16
C ILE A 39 -11.11 -0.29 -23.39
N THR A 40 -10.07 -0.60 -24.16
CA THR A 40 -10.15 -1.42 -25.39
C THR A 40 -9.50 -2.79 -25.23
N GLY A 41 -8.75 -3.02 -24.16
CA GLY A 41 -8.10 -4.29 -23.90
C GLY A 41 -7.70 -4.43 -22.43
N VAL A 42 -7.74 -5.66 -21.97
CA VAL A 42 -7.27 -6.08 -20.65
C VAL A 42 -6.19 -7.13 -20.85
N GLU A 43 -5.07 -6.97 -20.20
CA GLU A 43 -3.91 -7.85 -20.34
C GLU A 43 -3.36 -8.19 -18.95
N THR A 44 -3.08 -9.46 -18.69
CA THR A 44 -2.36 -9.89 -17.50
C THR A 44 -0.94 -10.29 -17.87
N VAL A 45 0.02 -9.87 -17.03
CA VAL A 45 1.44 -10.15 -17.20
C VAL A 45 1.95 -10.87 -15.97
N ARG A 46 2.48 -12.07 -16.15
CA ARG A 46 3.08 -12.89 -15.10
C ARG A 46 4.54 -13.16 -15.41
N PHE A 47 5.34 -13.24 -14.37
CA PHE A 47 6.78 -13.55 -14.45
C PHE A 47 7.02 -14.93 -13.85
N ARG A 48 7.75 -15.82 -14.54
CA ARG A 48 7.97 -17.21 -14.07
C ARG A 48 8.65 -17.29 -12.71
N ASN A 49 9.49 -16.30 -12.41
CA ASN A 49 10.31 -16.27 -11.19
C ASN A 49 9.82 -15.20 -10.18
N ALA A 50 8.57 -14.74 -10.29
CA ALA A 50 8.01 -13.72 -9.41
C ALA A 50 6.65 -14.14 -8.86
N HIS A 51 6.29 -13.58 -7.70
CA HIS A 51 5.03 -13.86 -7.03
C HIS A 51 3.96 -12.80 -7.27
N TRP A 52 4.22 -11.82 -8.13
CA TRP A 52 3.28 -10.76 -8.52
C TRP A 52 2.79 -10.94 -9.96
N MET A 53 1.64 -10.35 -10.22
CA MET A 53 1.02 -10.24 -11.53
C MET A 53 0.72 -8.78 -11.81
N TRP A 54 0.99 -8.33 -13.02
CA TRP A 54 0.54 -7.03 -13.48
C TRP A 54 -0.73 -7.15 -14.30
N LEU A 55 -1.61 -6.18 -14.12
CA LEU A 55 -2.78 -5.95 -14.96
C LEU A 55 -2.54 -4.70 -15.79
N ARG A 56 -2.70 -4.81 -17.11
CA ARG A 56 -2.58 -3.67 -18.03
C ARG A 56 -3.93 -3.39 -18.66
N LEU A 57 -4.36 -2.14 -18.59
CA LEU A 57 -5.59 -1.64 -19.20
C LEU A 57 -5.22 -0.75 -20.38
N HIS A 58 -5.54 -1.19 -21.59
CA HIS A 58 -5.30 -0.45 -22.81
C HIS A 58 -6.50 0.44 -23.15
N THR A 59 -6.26 1.61 -23.71
CA THR A 59 -7.32 2.55 -24.08
C THR A 59 -7.32 2.87 -25.57
N ASN A 60 -8.47 3.36 -26.08
CA ASN A 60 -8.64 3.83 -27.46
C ASN A 60 -7.77 5.06 -27.83
N VAL A 61 -7.19 5.72 -26.83
CA VAL A 61 -6.31 6.90 -27.03
C VAL A 61 -4.82 6.56 -26.90
N GLY A 62 -4.47 5.27 -26.86
CA GLY A 62 -3.09 4.80 -26.80
C GLY A 62 -2.42 4.87 -25.42
N ILE A 63 -3.15 5.29 -24.38
CA ILE A 63 -2.67 5.25 -22.99
C ILE A 63 -2.88 3.84 -22.43
N THR A 64 -1.88 3.34 -21.70
CA THR A 64 -1.96 2.06 -21.00
C THR A 64 -1.64 2.30 -19.53
N GLY A 65 -2.57 1.94 -18.65
CA GLY A 65 -2.33 1.93 -17.21
C GLY A 65 -1.94 0.55 -16.72
N THR A 66 -1.06 0.49 -15.74
CA THR A 66 -0.58 -0.75 -15.17
C THR A 66 -0.77 -0.79 -13.66
N GLY A 67 -1.39 -1.85 -13.17
CA GLY A 67 -1.55 -2.15 -11.75
C GLY A 67 -0.91 -3.48 -11.40
N GLU A 68 -0.83 -3.77 -10.11
CA GLU A 68 -0.18 -4.97 -9.60
C GLU A 68 -0.99 -5.63 -8.51
N THR A 69 -0.83 -6.94 -8.40
CA THR A 69 -1.24 -7.71 -7.23
C THR A 69 -0.34 -8.92 -7.00
N TYR A 70 -0.35 -9.45 -5.77
CA TYR A 70 0.37 -10.66 -5.34
C TYR A 70 -0.25 -11.20 -4.04
N PRO A 71 0.13 -12.36 -3.54
CA PRO A 71 0.57 -13.52 -4.29
C PRO A 71 -0.61 -14.16 -5.04
N PHE A 72 -0.50 -15.42 -5.43
CA PHE A 72 -1.55 -16.17 -6.12
C PHE A 72 -1.85 -15.67 -7.54
N ASN A 73 -0.79 -15.51 -8.33
CA ASN A 73 -0.87 -14.95 -9.69
C ASN A 73 -1.91 -15.64 -10.57
N GLU A 74 -2.01 -16.96 -10.53
CA GLU A 74 -2.98 -17.73 -11.33
C GLU A 74 -4.42 -17.51 -10.86
N ALA A 75 -4.66 -17.53 -9.55
CA ALA A 75 -5.99 -17.26 -9.00
C ALA A 75 -6.44 -15.84 -9.34
N ASN A 76 -5.57 -14.83 -9.19
CA ASN A 76 -5.88 -13.45 -9.55
C ASN A 76 -6.14 -13.30 -11.06
N THR A 77 -5.35 -13.99 -11.91
CA THR A 77 -5.58 -14.03 -13.35
C THR A 77 -6.93 -14.65 -13.68
N SER A 78 -7.29 -15.76 -13.04
CA SER A 78 -8.57 -16.43 -13.25
C SER A 78 -9.75 -15.55 -12.86
N VAL A 79 -9.70 -14.86 -11.73
CA VAL A 79 -10.74 -13.89 -11.31
C VAL A 79 -10.96 -12.81 -12.36
N ILE A 80 -9.91 -12.31 -12.99
CA ILE A 80 -10.00 -11.28 -14.02
C ILE A 80 -10.56 -11.86 -15.33
N LYS A 81 -10.18 -13.09 -15.67
CA LYS A 81 -10.50 -13.76 -16.94
C LYS A 81 -11.84 -14.45 -16.99
N ASP A 82 -12.37 -14.89 -15.83
CA ASP A 82 -13.59 -15.70 -15.80
C ASP A 82 -14.69 -15.09 -16.68
N LEU A 83 -14.94 -15.75 -17.81
CA LEU A 83 -15.75 -15.20 -18.90
C LEU A 83 -17.23 -15.57 -18.83
N GLU A 84 -17.60 -16.60 -18.04
CA GLU A 84 -18.95 -17.16 -18.17
C GLU A 84 -20.02 -16.34 -17.43
N TRP A 85 -19.77 -15.90 -16.22
CA TRP A 85 -20.80 -15.20 -15.42
C TRP A 85 -20.31 -13.91 -14.76
N HIS A 86 -19.02 -13.80 -14.49
CA HIS A 86 -18.46 -12.74 -13.66
C HIS A 86 -17.18 -12.14 -14.20
N SER A 87 -16.91 -12.26 -15.50
CA SER A 87 -15.70 -11.68 -16.13
C SER A 87 -15.54 -10.20 -15.74
N TRP A 88 -14.53 -9.91 -14.97
CA TRP A 88 -14.20 -8.53 -14.65
C TRP A 88 -13.62 -7.81 -15.86
N ALA A 89 -12.87 -8.51 -16.69
CA ALA A 89 -12.41 -7.97 -17.97
C ALA A 89 -13.59 -7.54 -18.85
N GLY A 90 -14.63 -8.37 -18.99
CA GLY A 90 -15.85 -8.02 -19.73
C GLY A 90 -16.59 -6.81 -19.14
N LYS A 91 -16.53 -6.60 -17.82
CA LYS A 91 -17.10 -5.41 -17.18
C LYS A 91 -16.29 -4.14 -17.37
N LEU A 92 -15.00 -4.28 -17.67
CA LEU A 92 -14.09 -3.16 -17.91
C LEU A 92 -14.11 -2.70 -19.36
N LEU A 93 -14.20 -3.63 -20.32
CA LEU A 93 -14.18 -3.33 -21.76
C LEU A 93 -15.29 -2.34 -22.14
N GLY A 94 -14.94 -1.32 -22.92
CA GLY A 94 -15.83 -0.26 -23.36
C GLY A 94 -16.17 0.79 -22.30
N THR A 95 -15.75 0.64 -21.05
CA THR A 95 -15.99 1.62 -19.99
C THR A 95 -14.94 2.74 -19.97
N ASN A 96 -15.30 3.86 -19.36
CA ASN A 96 -14.38 4.97 -19.13
C ASN A 96 -13.46 4.64 -17.94
N PRO A 97 -12.13 4.51 -18.13
CA PRO A 97 -11.20 4.19 -17.05
C PRO A 97 -11.07 5.29 -15.99
N LEU A 98 -11.51 6.51 -16.29
CA LEU A 98 -11.45 7.65 -15.35
C LEU A 98 -12.58 7.60 -14.31
N GLU A 99 -13.60 6.77 -14.52
CA GLU A 99 -14.70 6.55 -13.57
C GLU A 99 -14.31 5.47 -12.53
N ILE A 100 -13.24 5.76 -11.78
CA ILE A 100 -12.59 4.82 -10.86
C ILE A 100 -13.54 4.33 -9.77
N GLU A 101 -14.27 5.24 -9.12
CA GLU A 101 -15.23 4.88 -8.06
C GLU A 101 -16.42 4.08 -8.61
N GLN A 102 -16.89 4.41 -9.81
CA GLN A 102 -17.97 3.66 -10.46
C GLN A 102 -17.54 2.23 -10.77
N THR A 103 -16.30 2.04 -11.26
CA THR A 103 -15.74 0.72 -11.52
C THR A 103 -15.63 -0.07 -10.22
N TRP A 104 -15.10 0.56 -9.16
CA TRP A 104 -14.96 -0.07 -7.84
C TRP A 104 -16.31 -0.52 -7.28
N GLU A 105 -17.33 0.36 -7.25
CA GLU A 105 -18.68 0.04 -6.77
C GLU A 105 -19.35 -1.06 -7.62
N ARG A 106 -19.18 -1.03 -8.94
CA ARG A 106 -19.73 -2.04 -9.84
C ARG A 106 -19.16 -3.42 -9.57
N ILE A 107 -17.85 -3.53 -9.32
CA ILE A 107 -17.21 -4.81 -9.04
C ILE A 107 -17.47 -5.22 -7.60
N PHE A 108 -17.24 -4.35 -6.64
CA PHE A 108 -17.33 -4.66 -5.22
C PHE A 108 -18.76 -4.97 -4.77
N ARG A 109 -19.72 -4.07 -5.06
CA ARG A 109 -21.10 -4.25 -4.58
C ARG A 109 -21.94 -5.17 -5.44
N GLN A 110 -21.82 -5.11 -6.75
CA GLN A 110 -22.60 -5.97 -7.65
C GLN A 110 -22.15 -7.43 -7.61
N ASN A 111 -20.91 -7.68 -7.17
CA ASN A 111 -20.39 -9.00 -6.91
C ASN A 111 -20.22 -9.23 -5.39
N ALA A 112 -21.10 -8.68 -4.58
CA ALA A 112 -21.00 -8.70 -3.11
C ALA A 112 -20.88 -10.10 -2.49
N PHE A 113 -21.25 -11.15 -3.23
CA PHE A 113 -21.04 -12.54 -2.80
C PHE A 113 -19.58 -12.96 -2.78
N HIS A 114 -18.68 -12.20 -3.44
CA HIS A 114 -17.32 -12.64 -3.76
C HIS A 114 -16.22 -11.72 -3.24
N VAL A 115 -16.48 -10.43 -3.09
CA VAL A 115 -15.42 -9.46 -2.76
C VAL A 115 -15.41 -9.14 -1.27
N THR A 116 -14.90 -10.06 -0.48
CA THR A 116 -14.71 -9.88 0.98
C THR A 116 -13.24 -9.84 1.38
N GLY A 117 -12.34 -10.13 0.44
CA GLY A 117 -10.90 -10.26 0.64
C GLY A 117 -10.31 -11.19 -0.41
N GLY A 118 -9.17 -11.79 -0.13
CA GLY A 118 -8.56 -12.83 -0.96
C GLY A 118 -8.21 -12.41 -2.38
N ALA A 119 -8.30 -13.35 -3.34
CA ALA A 119 -7.92 -13.11 -4.73
C ALA A 119 -8.78 -12.05 -5.42
N GLU A 120 -10.06 -11.98 -5.07
CA GLU A 120 -11.00 -11.01 -5.63
C GLU A 120 -10.61 -9.57 -5.27
N MET A 121 -10.33 -9.31 -3.99
CA MET A 121 -9.91 -7.98 -3.56
C MET A 121 -8.55 -7.61 -4.15
N ARG A 122 -7.65 -8.57 -4.29
CA ARG A 122 -6.34 -8.37 -4.92
C ARG A 122 -6.46 -8.02 -6.40
N ALA A 123 -7.33 -8.71 -7.14
CA ALA A 123 -7.62 -8.39 -8.53
C ALA A 123 -8.26 -6.98 -8.67
N LEU A 124 -9.20 -6.64 -7.78
CA LEU A 124 -9.81 -5.30 -7.73
C LEU A 124 -8.77 -4.22 -7.42
N SER A 125 -7.81 -4.51 -6.55
CA SER A 125 -6.69 -3.61 -6.23
C SER A 125 -5.85 -3.31 -7.47
N ALA A 126 -5.50 -4.34 -8.25
CA ALA A 126 -4.75 -4.17 -9.49
C ALA A 126 -5.50 -3.30 -10.50
N ILE A 127 -6.82 -3.50 -10.65
CA ILE A 127 -7.67 -2.67 -11.52
C ILE A 127 -7.64 -1.21 -11.05
N ASN A 128 -7.82 -0.98 -9.77
CA ASN A 128 -7.84 0.38 -9.20
C ASN A 128 -6.50 1.10 -9.41
N ILE A 129 -5.37 0.43 -9.18
CA ILE A 129 -4.03 0.98 -9.40
C ILE A 129 -3.84 1.33 -10.88
N ALA A 130 -4.22 0.45 -11.82
CA ALA A 130 -4.12 0.69 -13.25
C ALA A 130 -4.98 1.87 -13.72
N GLN A 131 -6.19 2.04 -13.16
CA GLN A 131 -7.06 3.18 -13.48
C GLN A 131 -6.47 4.50 -12.98
N TRP A 132 -5.89 4.51 -11.78
CA TRP A 132 -5.19 5.69 -11.27
C TRP A 132 -3.96 6.05 -12.11
N ASP A 133 -3.23 5.06 -12.61
CA ASP A 133 -2.11 5.29 -13.53
C ASP A 133 -2.60 5.95 -14.85
N ILE A 134 -3.71 5.45 -15.44
CA ILE A 134 -4.35 6.12 -16.60
C ILE A 134 -4.76 7.56 -16.25
N MET A 135 -5.40 7.77 -15.11
CA MET A 135 -5.85 9.10 -14.68
C MET A 135 -4.69 10.10 -14.65
N GLY A 136 -3.57 9.71 -14.05
CA GLY A 136 -2.38 10.57 -13.99
C GLY A 136 -1.78 10.84 -15.36
N GLN A 137 -1.72 9.84 -16.23
CA GLN A 137 -1.24 10.00 -17.61
C GLN A 137 -2.16 10.92 -18.43
N VAL A 138 -3.49 10.79 -18.31
CA VAL A 138 -4.45 11.69 -18.97
C VAL A 138 -4.32 13.13 -18.47
N CYS A 139 -4.17 13.32 -17.17
CA CYS A 139 -4.01 14.63 -16.57
C CYS A 139 -2.60 15.21 -16.75
N GLN A 140 -1.65 14.44 -17.26
CA GLN A 140 -0.22 14.80 -17.34
C GLN A 140 0.37 15.24 -15.99
N LEU A 141 -0.04 14.57 -14.91
CA LEU A 141 0.39 14.83 -13.54
C LEU A 141 0.86 13.55 -12.85
N PRO A 142 1.89 13.63 -12.00
CA PRO A 142 2.22 12.54 -11.09
C PRO A 142 1.04 12.23 -10.18
N LEU A 143 0.87 10.96 -9.82
CA LEU A 143 -0.31 10.53 -9.08
C LEU A 143 -0.46 11.24 -7.73
N TYR A 144 0.63 11.49 -6.99
CA TYR A 144 0.55 12.21 -5.71
C TYR A 144 -0.08 13.61 -5.84
N GLN A 145 0.06 14.27 -6.99
CA GLN A 145 -0.56 15.58 -7.24
C GLN A 145 -2.10 15.45 -7.30
N LEU A 146 -2.61 14.40 -7.93
CA LEU A 146 -4.06 14.13 -8.00
C LEU A 146 -4.65 13.70 -6.66
N LEU A 147 -3.84 13.13 -5.78
CA LEU A 147 -4.23 12.72 -4.43
C LEU A 147 -4.20 13.86 -3.39
N GLY A 148 -3.89 15.09 -3.80
CA GLY A 148 -3.90 16.27 -2.95
C GLY A 148 -2.56 17.00 -2.82
N GLY A 149 -1.53 16.55 -3.53
CA GLY A 149 -0.19 17.12 -3.50
C GLY A 149 0.72 16.46 -2.46
N SER A 150 2.01 16.80 -2.50
CA SER A 150 3.00 16.21 -1.60
C SER A 150 3.06 16.98 -0.29
N ILE A 151 2.48 16.42 0.78
CA ILE A 151 2.69 16.88 2.15
C ILE A 151 3.99 16.29 2.72
N ASN A 152 4.30 15.04 2.40
CA ASN A 152 5.53 14.36 2.78
C ASN A 152 6.54 14.47 1.63
N LYS A 153 7.36 15.53 1.66
CA LYS A 153 8.40 15.78 0.63
C LYS A 153 9.56 14.78 0.69
N LYS A 154 9.74 14.12 1.82
CA LYS A 154 10.67 13.02 2.06
C LYS A 154 9.92 11.95 2.83
N ILE A 155 9.78 10.78 2.24
CA ILE A 155 9.02 9.67 2.79
C ILE A 155 9.98 8.77 3.54
N ARG A 156 9.85 8.70 4.87
CA ARG A 156 10.63 7.81 5.73
C ARG A 156 10.35 6.36 5.43
N VAL A 157 11.39 5.54 5.37
CA VAL A 157 11.25 4.10 5.21
C VAL A 157 11.87 3.35 6.39
N TYR A 158 11.30 2.19 6.74
CA TYR A 158 12.00 1.17 7.50
C TYR A 158 12.39 0.03 6.56
N ASN A 159 13.36 -0.80 6.94
CA ASN A 159 13.76 -1.95 6.14
C ASN A 159 13.28 -3.26 6.75
N THR A 160 12.49 -4.03 6.00
CA THR A 160 12.20 -5.42 6.34
C THR A 160 13.35 -6.31 5.92
N TYR A 161 13.82 -7.14 6.85
CA TYR A 161 14.90 -8.08 6.62
C TYR A 161 14.46 -9.51 6.78
N THR A 162 14.77 -10.33 5.78
CA THR A 162 14.63 -11.79 5.83
C THR A 162 15.83 -12.44 5.13
N ASN A 163 16.19 -13.65 5.53
CA ASN A 163 17.30 -14.37 4.88
C ASN A 163 17.06 -14.66 3.39
N SER A 164 15.82 -14.72 2.93
CA SER A 164 15.47 -14.86 1.51
C SER A 164 15.66 -13.58 0.68
N ARG A 165 15.85 -12.45 1.35
CA ARG A 165 16.08 -11.13 0.75
C ARG A 165 17.27 -10.47 1.42
N ALA A 166 18.37 -11.22 1.45
CA ALA A 166 19.59 -10.85 2.16
C ALA A 166 20.32 -9.69 1.47
N ILE A 167 20.88 -8.79 2.25
CA ILE A 167 21.84 -7.78 1.82
C ILE A 167 23.21 -8.45 1.81
N ASN A 168 23.93 -8.39 0.70
CA ASN A 168 25.29 -8.97 0.56
C ASN A 168 25.41 -10.45 0.96
N GLY A 169 24.30 -11.20 0.96
CA GLY A 169 24.26 -12.60 1.38
C GLY A 169 24.34 -12.80 2.90
N TRP A 170 24.24 -11.75 3.70
CA TRP A 170 24.25 -11.83 5.16
C TRP A 170 22.98 -12.52 5.70
N THR A 171 23.14 -13.24 6.82
CA THR A 171 22.05 -13.93 7.50
C THR A 171 21.75 -13.30 8.84
N LEU A 172 20.48 -13.41 9.28
CA LEU A 172 20.06 -12.90 10.60
C LEU A 172 20.79 -13.63 11.73
N GLU A 173 21.11 -14.91 11.54
CA GLU A 173 21.78 -15.76 12.52
C GLU A 173 23.25 -15.34 12.75
N GLU A 174 23.96 -15.03 11.68
CA GLU A 174 25.41 -14.83 11.73
C GLU A 174 25.84 -13.36 11.69
N ASP A 175 25.07 -12.52 10.98
CA ASP A 175 25.51 -11.17 10.60
C ASP A 175 24.59 -10.04 11.09
N MET A 176 23.78 -10.27 12.14
CA MET A 176 22.80 -9.30 12.62
C MET A 176 23.40 -7.92 12.92
N GLU A 177 24.59 -7.90 13.51
CA GLU A 177 25.31 -6.67 13.86
C GLU A 177 25.70 -5.89 12.60
N LYS A 178 26.26 -6.59 11.59
CA LYS A 178 26.62 -5.98 10.30
C LYS A 178 25.42 -5.46 9.54
N ILE A 179 24.28 -6.18 9.61
CA ILE A 179 23.02 -5.74 9.01
C ILE A 179 22.57 -4.44 9.66
N ALA A 180 22.58 -4.36 10.99
CA ALA A 180 22.19 -3.17 11.74
C ALA A 180 23.10 -1.97 11.44
N GLU A 181 24.41 -2.16 11.50
CA GLU A 181 25.42 -1.13 11.18
C GLU A 181 25.28 -0.63 9.73
N PHE A 182 25.04 -1.54 8.79
CA PHE A 182 24.84 -1.20 7.38
C PHE A 182 23.58 -0.33 7.19
N LEU A 183 22.44 -0.72 7.78
CA LEU A 183 21.20 0.05 7.66
C LEU A 183 21.35 1.46 8.25
N VAL A 184 22.01 1.60 9.38
CA VAL A 184 22.34 2.91 9.97
C VAL A 184 23.22 3.72 9.02
N SER A 185 24.25 3.11 8.38
CA SER A 185 25.12 3.79 7.42
C SER A 185 24.38 4.29 6.16
N GLU A 186 23.30 3.59 5.76
CA GLU A 186 22.39 3.99 4.67
C GLU A 186 21.35 5.05 5.13
N GLY A 187 21.41 5.49 6.40
CA GLY A 187 20.47 6.44 6.99
C GLY A 187 19.08 5.85 7.26
N ILE A 188 18.92 4.53 7.17
CA ILE A 188 17.67 3.83 7.51
C ILE A 188 17.57 3.75 9.03
N GLN A 189 16.48 4.27 9.58
CA GLN A 189 16.32 4.47 11.03
C GLN A 189 15.51 3.36 11.71
N ALA A 190 14.97 2.40 10.96
CA ALA A 190 14.22 1.29 11.54
C ALA A 190 14.40 0.00 10.73
N ILE A 191 14.45 -1.12 11.43
CA ILE A 191 14.43 -2.49 10.87
C ILE A 191 13.20 -3.24 11.35
N LYS A 192 12.60 -4.05 10.47
CA LYS A 192 11.58 -5.05 10.81
C LYS A 192 12.10 -6.44 10.47
N PHE A 193 11.89 -7.41 11.34
CA PHE A 193 12.20 -8.81 11.10
C PHE A 193 11.32 -9.72 11.97
N CYS A 194 11.39 -11.05 11.75
CA CYS A 194 10.45 -12.02 12.29
C CYS A 194 11.14 -13.00 13.29
N PRO A 195 11.60 -12.55 14.46
CA PRO A 195 12.41 -13.38 15.35
C PRO A 195 11.66 -14.57 15.94
N PHE A 196 10.33 -14.52 16.00
CA PHE A 196 9.48 -15.51 16.64
C PHE A 196 8.84 -16.53 15.68
N ASP A 197 8.89 -16.29 14.36
CA ASP A 197 8.22 -17.12 13.34
C ASP A 197 8.64 -18.59 13.40
N ARG A 198 9.93 -18.88 13.56
CA ARG A 198 10.45 -20.24 13.60
C ARG A 198 9.87 -21.02 14.78
N VAL A 199 9.70 -20.36 15.92
CA VAL A 199 9.10 -20.97 17.12
C VAL A 199 7.60 -21.15 16.91
N ALA A 200 6.90 -20.13 16.41
CA ALA A 200 5.48 -20.20 16.11
C ALA A 200 5.15 -21.37 15.18
N ARG A 201 5.88 -21.52 14.07
CA ARG A 201 5.68 -22.62 13.10
C ARG A 201 5.91 -24.02 13.72
N ARG A 202 6.86 -24.14 14.65
CA ARG A 202 7.12 -25.41 15.33
C ARG A 202 6.05 -25.77 16.34
N ASN A 203 5.51 -24.77 17.04
CA ASN A 203 4.58 -24.93 18.18
C ASN A 203 3.14 -24.58 17.80
N ASN A 204 2.83 -24.36 16.51
CA ASN A 204 1.54 -23.87 16.02
C ASN A 204 1.05 -22.58 16.70
N GLY A 205 1.97 -21.75 17.22
CA GLY A 205 1.64 -20.51 17.93
C GLY A 205 1.00 -20.70 19.32
N GLU A 206 0.90 -21.94 19.79
CA GLU A 206 0.17 -22.25 21.02
C GLU A 206 0.98 -21.97 22.30
N TYR A 207 2.29 -22.09 22.21
CA TYR A 207 3.16 -21.95 23.38
C TYR A 207 4.57 -21.54 23.00
N ILE A 208 5.21 -20.74 23.86
CA ILE A 208 6.63 -20.43 23.82
C ILE A 208 7.26 -20.65 25.19
N SER A 209 8.29 -21.47 25.28
CA SER A 209 9.07 -21.68 26.48
C SER A 209 10.00 -20.49 26.77
N TRP A 210 10.44 -20.34 28.02
CA TRP A 210 11.42 -19.31 28.38
C TRP A 210 12.72 -19.43 27.60
N LYS A 211 13.19 -20.65 27.35
CA LYS A 211 14.40 -20.90 26.58
C LYS A 211 14.26 -20.45 25.12
N GLU A 212 13.10 -20.69 24.52
CA GLU A 212 12.81 -20.26 23.14
C GLU A 212 12.68 -18.74 23.07
N LEU A 213 11.99 -18.15 24.06
CA LEU A 213 11.83 -16.71 24.17
C LEU A 213 13.18 -16.00 24.26
N GLU A 214 14.07 -16.46 25.16
CA GLU A 214 15.44 -15.95 25.28
C GLU A 214 16.24 -16.04 23.99
N GLY A 215 16.09 -17.15 23.23
CA GLY A 215 16.72 -17.30 21.93
C GLY A 215 16.21 -16.32 20.87
N CYS A 216 14.93 -15.95 20.91
CA CYS A 216 14.38 -14.92 20.03
C CYS A 216 14.83 -13.50 20.44
N LEU A 217 14.93 -13.22 21.73
CA LEU A 217 15.39 -11.94 22.27
C LEU A 217 16.87 -11.69 21.99
N ASP A 218 17.65 -12.73 21.78
CA ASP A 218 19.09 -12.59 21.48
C ASP A 218 19.36 -11.76 20.24
N TRP A 219 18.56 -11.92 19.19
CA TRP A 219 18.70 -11.11 17.97
C TRP A 219 18.48 -9.61 18.24
N ILE A 220 17.53 -9.29 19.11
CA ILE A 220 17.24 -7.90 19.50
C ILE A 220 18.40 -7.32 20.31
N ARG A 221 18.94 -8.11 21.28
CA ARG A 221 20.11 -7.69 22.06
C ARG A 221 21.32 -7.40 21.17
N ARG A 222 21.59 -8.25 20.20
CA ARG A 222 22.71 -8.06 19.25
C ARG A 222 22.58 -6.76 18.46
N ILE A 223 21.38 -6.37 18.02
CA ILE A 223 21.16 -5.06 17.39
C ILE A 223 21.44 -3.93 18.39
N ARG A 224 20.90 -4.03 19.62
CA ARG A 224 21.09 -3.01 20.65
C ARG A 224 22.55 -2.85 21.05
N ASP A 225 23.30 -3.95 21.11
CA ASP A 225 24.75 -3.95 21.43
C ASP A 225 25.57 -3.32 20.29
N ALA A 226 25.18 -3.53 19.02
CA ALA A 226 25.91 -3.02 17.86
C ALA A 226 25.66 -1.52 17.61
N VAL A 227 24.40 -1.08 17.63
CA VAL A 227 23.99 0.27 17.16
C VAL A 227 23.15 1.05 18.19
N GLY A 228 22.92 0.50 19.37
CA GLY A 228 22.11 1.15 20.40
C GLY A 228 20.70 1.47 19.94
N TYR A 229 20.33 2.75 20.06
CA TYR A 229 19.03 3.28 19.64
C TYR A 229 19.08 4.09 18.34
N ASP A 230 20.18 4.00 17.59
CA ASP A 230 20.26 4.61 16.28
C ASP A 230 19.43 3.87 15.21
N LEU A 231 18.97 2.65 15.56
CA LEU A 231 18.07 1.83 14.73
C LEU A 231 16.87 1.38 15.58
N ASP A 232 15.68 1.84 15.24
CA ASP A 232 14.44 1.35 15.81
C ASP A 232 14.14 -0.07 15.34
N ILE A 233 13.43 -0.86 16.16
CA ILE A 233 13.14 -2.26 15.87
C ILE A 233 11.64 -2.48 15.84
N GLY A 234 11.10 -2.96 14.72
CA GLY A 234 9.77 -3.54 14.59
C GLY A 234 9.86 -5.07 14.58
N CYS A 235 8.90 -5.73 15.22
CA CYS A 235 8.79 -7.18 15.22
C CYS A 235 7.53 -7.62 14.49
N GLU A 236 7.67 -8.49 13.52
CA GLU A 236 6.59 -9.12 12.76
C GLU A 236 6.32 -10.54 13.30
N PHE A 237 5.03 -10.94 13.32
CA PHE A 237 4.58 -12.23 13.86
C PHE A 237 3.69 -13.01 12.88
N HIS A 238 3.35 -12.47 11.74
CA HIS A 238 2.55 -13.11 10.69
C HIS A 238 1.24 -13.74 11.16
N SER A 239 0.61 -13.18 12.21
CA SER A 239 -0.66 -13.66 12.78
C SER A 239 -0.62 -15.10 13.32
N MET A 240 0.53 -15.56 13.77
CA MET A 240 0.72 -16.98 14.13
C MET A 240 0.50 -17.32 15.59
N TRP A 241 0.34 -16.35 16.48
CA TRP A 241 0.28 -16.62 17.93
C TRP A 241 -1.15 -16.61 18.48
N ASN A 242 -1.39 -17.38 19.54
CA ASN A 242 -2.56 -17.22 20.38
C ASN A 242 -2.39 -16.07 21.39
N LEU A 243 -3.48 -15.59 21.96
CA LEU A 243 -3.46 -14.42 22.83
C LEU A 243 -2.54 -14.58 24.07
N PRO A 244 -2.57 -15.69 24.85
CA PRO A 244 -1.67 -15.84 25.99
C PRO A 244 -0.17 -15.82 25.63
N SER A 245 0.20 -16.42 24.51
CA SER A 245 1.59 -16.40 24.04
C SER A 245 2.00 -15.03 23.52
N ALA A 246 1.09 -14.34 22.82
CA ALA A 246 1.32 -12.98 22.34
C ALA A 246 1.56 -12.00 23.50
N ILE A 247 0.74 -12.03 24.55
CA ILE A 247 0.93 -11.21 25.77
C ILE A 247 2.29 -11.51 26.42
N ARG A 248 2.64 -12.79 26.57
CA ARG A 248 3.93 -13.19 27.14
C ARG A 248 5.12 -12.63 26.34
N ILE A 249 5.02 -12.68 25.01
CA ILE A 249 6.06 -12.16 24.10
C ILE A 249 6.12 -10.63 24.21
N ALA A 250 4.98 -9.95 24.19
CA ALA A 250 4.90 -8.49 24.29
C ALA A 250 5.60 -7.99 25.59
N HIS A 251 5.27 -8.55 26.75
CA HIS A 251 5.92 -8.21 28.03
C HIS A 251 7.44 -8.46 28.00
N ALA A 252 7.89 -9.54 27.34
CA ALA A 252 9.32 -9.83 27.26
C ALA A 252 10.08 -8.85 26.33
N LEU A 253 9.36 -8.18 25.43
CA LEU A 253 9.92 -7.20 24.51
C LEU A 253 9.97 -5.77 25.05
N GLU A 254 9.17 -5.44 26.08
CA GLU A 254 9.10 -4.08 26.68
C GLU A 254 10.47 -3.50 27.06
N PRO A 255 11.41 -4.25 27.70
CA PRO A 255 12.71 -3.70 28.08
C PRO A 255 13.59 -3.26 26.91
N TYR A 256 13.26 -3.66 25.68
CA TYR A 256 14.07 -3.40 24.50
C TYR A 256 13.62 -2.18 23.69
N HIS A 257 12.57 -1.47 24.14
CA HIS A 257 12.03 -0.30 23.44
C HIS A 257 11.73 -0.58 21.97
N ILE A 258 10.89 -1.58 21.73
CA ILE A 258 10.45 -1.97 20.39
C ILE A 258 9.51 -0.91 19.84
N LEU A 259 9.68 -0.55 18.56
CA LEU A 259 8.90 0.48 17.89
C LEU A 259 7.44 0.05 17.67
N PHE A 260 7.23 -1.22 17.27
CA PHE A 260 5.90 -1.81 17.08
C PHE A 260 5.94 -3.34 17.05
N LEU A 261 4.77 -3.93 17.30
CA LEU A 261 4.50 -5.36 17.12
C LEU A 261 3.46 -5.50 16.01
N GLU A 262 3.83 -6.16 14.92
CA GLU A 262 2.98 -6.32 13.74
C GLU A 262 2.33 -7.69 13.71
N ASP A 263 1.02 -7.72 13.50
CA ASP A 263 0.21 -8.92 13.26
C ASP A 263 0.48 -10.09 14.21
N MET A 264 0.39 -9.85 15.53
CA MET A 264 0.63 -10.91 16.53
C MET A 264 -0.43 -12.01 16.48
N LEU A 265 -1.69 -11.64 16.23
CA LEU A 265 -2.87 -12.52 16.21
C LEU A 265 -3.52 -12.53 14.82
N LEU A 266 -4.41 -13.49 14.56
CA LEU A 266 -5.32 -13.42 13.40
C LEU A 266 -6.31 -12.25 13.56
N GLN A 267 -6.64 -11.60 12.46
CA GLN A 267 -7.53 -10.42 12.43
C GLN A 267 -9.01 -10.78 12.44
N ASP A 268 -9.35 -12.04 12.64
CA ASP A 268 -10.72 -12.56 12.73
C ASP A 268 -11.41 -12.29 14.08
N ASN A 269 -10.62 -11.79 15.07
CA ASN A 269 -11.13 -11.45 16.40
C ASN A 269 -10.49 -10.13 16.91
N MET A 270 -11.11 -9.00 16.58
CA MET A 270 -10.65 -7.68 17.04
C MET A 270 -10.70 -7.53 18.56
N GLN A 271 -11.58 -8.26 19.27
CA GLN A 271 -11.63 -8.20 20.73
C GLN A 271 -10.37 -8.83 21.38
N ALA A 272 -9.78 -9.85 20.76
CA ALA A 272 -8.50 -10.38 21.22
C ALA A 272 -7.37 -9.36 21.07
N TYR A 273 -7.38 -8.59 19.97
CA TYR A 273 -6.44 -7.46 19.81
C TYR A 273 -6.65 -6.36 20.83
N VAL A 274 -7.92 -6.02 21.17
CA VAL A 274 -8.22 -5.08 22.26
C VAL A 274 -7.60 -5.54 23.57
N SER A 275 -7.75 -6.83 23.90
CA SER A 275 -7.14 -7.41 25.12
C SER A 275 -5.62 -7.35 25.07
N LEU A 276 -5.00 -7.65 23.92
CA LEU A 276 -3.55 -7.55 23.76
C LEU A 276 -3.07 -6.10 23.88
N ASN A 277 -3.79 -5.15 23.30
CA ASN A 277 -3.46 -3.72 23.34
C ASN A 277 -3.55 -3.14 24.76
N GLN A 278 -4.38 -3.73 25.64
CA GLN A 278 -4.47 -3.35 27.05
C GLN A 278 -3.32 -3.90 27.91
N GLU A 279 -2.72 -5.00 27.47
CA GLU A 279 -1.63 -5.69 28.17
C GLU A 279 -0.23 -5.30 27.67
N SER A 280 -0.12 -4.55 26.57
CA SER A 280 1.16 -4.18 25.96
C SER A 280 1.35 -2.67 25.91
N ASP A 281 2.48 -2.18 26.41
CA ASP A 281 2.91 -0.79 26.25
C ASP A 281 3.53 -0.52 24.85
N ILE A 282 3.79 -1.58 24.07
CA ILE A 282 4.35 -1.46 22.71
C ILE A 282 3.21 -1.28 21.70
N PRO A 283 3.29 -0.30 20.80
CA PRO A 283 2.27 -0.07 19.77
C PRO A 283 2.00 -1.32 18.92
N LEU A 284 0.72 -1.68 18.74
CA LEU A 284 0.30 -2.76 17.86
C LEU A 284 0.02 -2.23 16.46
N VAL A 285 0.62 -2.87 15.45
CA VAL A 285 0.35 -2.64 14.02
C VAL A 285 -0.63 -3.69 13.51
N ILE A 286 -1.74 -3.25 12.93
CA ILE A 286 -2.80 -4.07 12.33
C ILE A 286 -3.20 -3.43 11.01
N SER A 287 -3.32 -4.05 9.93
CA SER A 287 -2.81 -5.32 9.42
C SER A 287 -2.77 -5.27 7.92
N GLU A 288 -1.72 -5.76 7.32
CA GLU A 288 -1.63 -5.95 5.86
C GLU A 288 -2.78 -6.82 5.31
N ARG A 289 -3.34 -7.69 6.18
CA ARG A 289 -4.37 -8.68 5.82
C ARG A 289 -5.78 -8.13 5.77
N LEU A 290 -6.02 -6.96 6.37
CA LEU A 290 -7.33 -6.32 6.32
C LEU A 290 -7.60 -5.74 4.92
N ALA A 291 -8.83 -5.96 4.45
CA ALA A 291 -9.28 -5.48 3.16
C ALA A 291 -10.35 -4.40 3.33
N SER A 292 -10.28 -3.39 2.47
CA SER A 292 -11.17 -2.24 2.36
C SER A 292 -11.29 -1.40 3.66
N ARG A 293 -11.82 -0.19 3.51
CA ARG A 293 -12.16 0.69 4.64
C ARG A 293 -13.12 0.06 5.66
N PHE A 294 -13.90 -0.95 5.25
CA PHE A 294 -14.88 -1.58 6.14
C PHE A 294 -14.21 -2.48 7.17
N GLY A 295 -13.17 -3.23 6.81
CA GLY A 295 -12.38 -4.02 7.76
C GLY A 295 -11.60 -3.13 8.73
N PHE A 296 -10.98 -2.06 8.23
CA PHE A 296 -10.25 -1.11 9.07
C PHE A 296 -11.17 -0.31 10.02
N ARG A 297 -12.42 -0.02 9.61
CA ARG A 297 -13.38 0.62 10.51
C ARG A 297 -13.58 -0.17 11.80
N GLU A 298 -13.72 -1.50 11.69
CA GLU A 298 -13.89 -2.36 12.88
C GLU A 298 -12.68 -2.27 13.82
N MET A 299 -11.46 -2.27 13.27
CA MET A 299 -10.24 -2.06 14.04
C MET A 299 -10.26 -0.72 14.78
N PHE A 300 -10.63 0.37 14.10
CA PHE A 300 -10.63 1.72 14.68
C PHE A 300 -11.71 1.87 15.77
N GLU A 301 -12.94 1.43 15.49
CA GLU A 301 -14.05 1.48 16.44
C GLU A 301 -13.80 0.64 17.69
N ALA A 302 -13.11 -0.49 17.56
CA ALA A 302 -12.75 -1.35 18.69
C ALA A 302 -11.57 -0.81 19.51
N GLY A 303 -10.72 0.08 18.95
CA GLY A 303 -9.46 0.46 19.58
C GLY A 303 -8.45 -0.69 19.65
N ALA A 304 -8.46 -1.55 18.61
CA ALA A 304 -7.71 -2.80 18.59
C ALA A 304 -6.21 -2.61 18.34
N GLY A 305 -5.80 -1.54 17.67
CA GLY A 305 -4.40 -1.27 17.33
C GLY A 305 -4.05 0.21 17.34
N SER A 306 -2.76 0.47 17.46
CA SER A 306 -2.19 1.82 17.55
C SER A 306 -1.75 2.39 16.21
N ILE A 307 -1.49 1.53 15.23
CA ILE A 307 -1.03 1.88 13.88
C ILE A 307 -1.80 1.01 12.87
N ALA A 308 -2.34 1.63 11.82
CA ALA A 308 -3.00 0.90 10.74
C ALA A 308 -2.00 0.64 9.62
N MET A 309 -1.79 -0.62 9.27
CA MET A 309 -0.98 -1.02 8.11
C MET A 309 -1.87 -1.61 7.04
N TYR A 310 -1.65 -1.24 5.79
CA TYR A 310 -2.33 -1.83 4.64
C TYR A 310 -1.38 -2.03 3.47
N ASP A 311 -1.74 -2.97 2.60
CA ASP A 311 -1.07 -3.20 1.32
C ASP A 311 -1.99 -2.74 0.18
N LEU A 312 -1.52 -1.85 -0.69
CA LEU A 312 -2.34 -1.29 -1.77
C LEU A 312 -2.77 -2.34 -2.79
N THR A 313 -2.04 -3.45 -2.90
CA THR A 313 -2.41 -4.56 -3.78
C THR A 313 -3.39 -5.55 -3.14
N TRP A 314 -3.72 -5.37 -1.84
CA TRP A 314 -4.62 -6.25 -1.08
C TRP A 314 -5.86 -5.53 -0.53
N CYS A 315 -5.73 -4.26 -0.16
CA CYS A 315 -6.78 -3.54 0.55
C CYS A 315 -7.90 -2.99 -0.35
N GLY A 316 -7.74 -3.02 -1.68
CA GLY A 316 -8.68 -2.43 -2.64
C GLY A 316 -8.08 -1.29 -3.48
N GLY A 317 -6.76 -1.17 -3.51
CA GLY A 317 -6.03 -0.20 -4.32
C GLY A 317 -5.81 1.15 -3.65
N ILE A 318 -5.38 2.10 -4.45
CA ILE A 318 -5.02 3.47 -4.03
C ILE A 318 -6.24 4.21 -3.43
N SER A 319 -7.42 4.04 -4.04
CA SER A 319 -8.66 4.65 -3.54
C SER A 319 -8.99 4.21 -2.12
N GLU A 320 -8.91 2.91 -1.84
CA GLU A 320 -9.18 2.40 -0.50
C GLU A 320 -8.06 2.75 0.49
N GLY A 321 -6.79 2.67 0.08
CA GLY A 321 -5.66 3.11 0.91
C GLY A 321 -5.79 4.56 1.35
N LYS A 322 -6.22 5.47 0.44
CA LYS A 322 -6.49 6.87 0.78
C LYS A 322 -7.65 7.00 1.78
N LYS A 323 -8.78 6.29 1.55
CA LYS A 323 -9.95 6.31 2.44
C LYS A 323 -9.64 5.73 3.82
N ILE A 324 -8.83 4.66 3.89
CA ILE A 324 -8.35 4.08 5.15
C ILE A 324 -7.52 5.10 5.92
N SER A 325 -6.57 5.76 5.25
CA SER A 325 -5.71 6.77 5.88
C SER A 325 -6.51 7.97 6.39
N ASP A 326 -7.46 8.49 5.59
CA ASP A 326 -8.32 9.60 5.99
C ASP A 326 -9.18 9.23 7.20
N MET A 327 -9.73 8.02 7.23
CA MET A 327 -10.51 7.52 8.35
C MET A 327 -9.62 7.33 9.60
N ALA A 328 -8.47 6.69 9.49
CA ALA A 328 -7.50 6.50 10.58
C ALA A 328 -7.10 7.85 11.22
N ASN A 329 -6.89 8.88 10.39
CA ASN A 329 -6.54 10.22 10.85
C ASN A 329 -7.60 10.83 11.79
N THR A 330 -8.88 10.50 11.62
CA THR A 330 -9.95 10.99 12.52
C THR A 330 -9.95 10.32 13.89
N TYR A 331 -9.27 9.17 14.01
CA TYR A 331 -9.02 8.46 15.27
C TYR A 331 -7.62 8.75 15.85
N TYR A 332 -6.85 9.68 15.24
CA TYR A 332 -5.45 9.96 15.58
C TYR A 332 -4.53 8.75 15.42
N ILE A 333 -4.89 7.82 14.55
CA ILE A 333 -4.10 6.61 14.25
C ILE A 333 -3.21 6.90 13.04
N PRO A 334 -1.89 6.76 13.15
CA PRO A 334 -0.99 6.83 12.00
C PRO A 334 -1.12 5.61 11.11
N THR A 335 -0.70 5.76 9.85
CA THR A 335 -0.74 4.68 8.88
C THR A 335 0.64 4.30 8.38
N MET A 336 0.81 3.02 8.08
CA MET A 336 1.97 2.43 7.43
C MET A 336 1.56 1.70 6.17
N MET A 337 2.51 1.52 5.25
CA MET A 337 2.26 0.76 4.03
C MET A 337 3.18 -0.45 3.99
N HIS A 338 2.57 -1.63 3.89
CA HIS A 338 3.23 -2.89 3.59
C HIS A 338 3.62 -2.92 2.11
N THR A 339 4.85 -3.28 1.77
CA THR A 339 5.35 -3.28 0.39
C THR A 339 6.23 -4.49 0.06
N ALA A 340 5.94 -5.64 0.63
CA ALA A 340 6.71 -6.87 0.36
C ALA A 340 6.42 -7.52 -1.02
N GLY A 341 5.58 -6.89 -1.85
CA GLY A 341 5.18 -7.35 -3.18
C GLY A 341 6.15 -7.04 -4.31
N GLY A 342 5.58 -6.75 -5.47
CA GLY A 342 6.32 -6.38 -6.67
C GLY A 342 6.63 -4.88 -6.76
N PRO A 343 7.27 -4.47 -7.86
CA PRO A 343 7.76 -3.10 -7.99
C PRO A 343 6.66 -2.04 -8.17
N ILE A 344 5.50 -2.37 -8.77
CA ILE A 344 4.42 -1.37 -8.95
C ILE A 344 3.76 -1.02 -7.62
N LEU A 345 3.68 -1.97 -6.69
CA LEU A 345 3.26 -1.68 -5.31
C LEU A 345 4.17 -0.62 -4.66
N TRP A 346 5.48 -0.71 -4.88
CA TRP A 346 6.45 0.27 -4.38
C TRP A 346 6.18 1.67 -4.96
N TYR A 347 5.98 1.78 -6.28
CA TYR A 347 5.60 3.03 -6.92
C TYR A 347 4.29 3.60 -6.34
N ALA A 348 3.23 2.80 -6.31
CA ALA A 348 1.92 3.23 -5.82
C ALA A 348 1.97 3.69 -4.35
N SER A 349 2.71 2.95 -3.52
CA SER A 349 2.88 3.27 -2.10
C SER A 349 3.63 4.58 -1.88
N THR A 350 4.67 4.86 -2.67
CA THR A 350 5.40 6.14 -2.56
C THR A 350 4.52 7.33 -2.96
N HIS A 351 3.68 7.19 -3.98
CA HIS A 351 2.73 8.24 -4.37
C HIS A 351 1.68 8.52 -3.29
N LEU A 352 1.06 7.47 -2.74
CA LEU A 352 0.07 7.65 -1.70
C LEU A 352 0.70 8.19 -0.42
N ALA A 353 1.86 7.66 -0.03
CA ALA A 353 2.61 8.12 1.14
C ALA A 353 2.95 9.62 1.06
N ALA A 354 3.27 10.13 -0.13
CA ALA A 354 3.51 11.56 -0.32
C ALA A 354 2.28 12.42 0.02
N ALA A 355 1.06 11.90 -0.20
CA ALA A 355 -0.18 12.66 -0.17
C ALA A 355 -1.03 12.48 1.11
N ILE A 356 -0.66 11.60 2.03
CA ILE A 356 -1.41 11.39 3.29
C ILE A 356 -0.80 12.16 4.46
N THR A 357 -1.65 12.60 5.38
CA THR A 357 -1.25 13.48 6.49
C THR A 357 -0.76 12.73 7.73
N ASN A 358 -1.13 11.47 7.88
CA ASN A 358 -0.86 10.63 9.04
C ASN A 358 0.10 9.47 8.72
N LEU A 359 1.03 9.68 7.81
CA LEU A 359 2.06 8.69 7.49
C LEU A 359 3.01 8.48 8.66
N PHE A 360 3.22 7.23 9.07
CA PHE A 360 4.25 6.82 10.01
C PHE A 360 5.52 6.41 9.28
N TYR A 361 5.46 5.31 8.52
CA TYR A 361 6.53 4.80 7.66
C TYR A 361 5.97 4.15 6.40
N VAL A 362 6.83 3.97 5.39
CA VAL A 362 6.64 3.02 4.31
C VAL A 362 7.63 1.89 4.47
N GLU A 363 7.17 0.65 4.35
CA GLU A 363 8.05 -0.51 4.32
C GLU A 363 8.99 -0.43 3.13
N SER A 364 10.24 -0.82 3.31
CA SER A 364 11.18 -1.05 2.23
C SER A 364 11.91 -2.38 2.44
N VAL A 365 12.43 -2.93 1.35
CA VAL A 365 13.28 -4.12 1.37
C VAL A 365 14.48 -3.81 0.51
N TYR A 366 15.66 -3.66 1.10
CA TYR A 366 16.85 -3.14 0.43
C TYR A 366 17.13 -3.81 -0.93
N PRO A 367 17.24 -5.14 -1.06
CA PRO A 367 17.54 -5.76 -2.34
C PRO A 367 16.45 -5.57 -3.40
N THR A 368 15.22 -5.19 -3.03
CA THR A 368 14.15 -4.98 -3.99
C THR A 368 14.30 -3.67 -4.73
N TRP A 369 14.29 -2.55 -4.04
CA TRP A 369 14.42 -1.24 -4.67
C TRP A 369 15.83 -0.96 -5.17
N HIS A 370 16.87 -1.53 -4.52
CA HIS A 370 18.26 -1.33 -4.90
C HIS A 370 18.65 -2.09 -6.17
N ASP A 371 18.22 -3.37 -6.29
CA ASP A 371 18.66 -4.26 -7.37
C ASP A 371 17.50 -4.76 -8.25
N ARG A 372 16.49 -5.41 -7.63
CA ARG A 372 15.42 -6.13 -8.35
C ARG A 372 14.62 -5.24 -9.29
N ASP A 373 14.22 -4.07 -8.82
CA ASP A 373 13.29 -3.21 -9.55
C ASP A 373 13.92 -2.63 -10.83
N LYS A 374 15.24 -2.53 -10.87
CA LYS A 374 16.01 -2.15 -12.07
C LYS A 374 15.97 -3.20 -13.19
N LEU A 375 15.56 -4.43 -12.88
CA LEU A 375 15.32 -5.47 -13.89
C LEU A 375 14.04 -5.24 -14.69
N TYR A 376 13.16 -4.37 -14.23
CA TYR A 376 11.86 -4.08 -14.84
C TYR A 376 11.72 -2.64 -15.29
N PHE A 377 12.38 -1.69 -14.59
CA PHE A 377 12.21 -0.26 -14.80
C PHE A 377 13.53 0.46 -14.98
N LYS A 378 13.54 1.48 -15.86
CA LYS A 378 14.73 2.32 -16.13
C LYS A 378 15.14 3.15 -14.91
N ASN A 379 14.18 3.71 -14.19
CA ASN A 379 14.40 4.61 -13.06
C ASN A 379 13.42 4.33 -11.91
N PRO A 380 13.50 3.17 -11.23
CA PRO A 380 12.63 2.89 -10.09
C PRO A 380 12.95 3.81 -8.90
N PRO A 381 11.97 4.14 -8.03
CA PRO A 381 12.21 4.93 -6.84
C PRO A 381 13.29 4.30 -5.96
N GLN A 382 14.32 5.07 -5.65
CA GLN A 382 15.45 4.62 -4.82
C GLN A 382 15.38 5.25 -3.43
N VAL A 383 15.78 4.50 -2.42
CA VAL A 383 15.96 5.03 -1.07
C VAL A 383 17.32 5.75 -1.01
N ASN A 384 17.34 6.93 -0.43
CA ASN A 384 18.53 7.70 -0.20
C ASN A 384 18.50 8.30 1.21
N ASN A 385 19.49 7.97 2.01
CA ASN A 385 19.56 8.39 3.40
C ASN A 385 18.23 8.15 4.16
N GLY A 386 17.75 6.91 4.11
CA GLY A 386 16.54 6.46 4.79
C GLY A 386 15.21 7.03 4.27
N HIS A 387 15.21 7.70 3.11
CA HIS A 387 14.02 8.31 2.52
C HIS A 387 13.86 7.97 1.05
N VAL A 388 12.61 7.91 0.61
CA VAL A 388 12.26 7.77 -0.81
C VAL A 388 11.41 8.96 -1.27
N LEU A 389 11.47 9.26 -2.57
CA LEU A 389 10.62 10.23 -3.24
C LEU A 389 9.75 9.52 -4.28
N PRO A 390 8.48 9.91 -4.46
CA PRO A 390 7.68 9.39 -5.56
C PRO A 390 8.24 9.92 -6.88
N PRO A 391 8.08 9.19 -8.00
CA PRO A 391 8.44 9.67 -9.33
C PRO A 391 7.68 10.94 -9.69
N ASP A 392 8.34 11.88 -10.35
CA ASP A 392 7.76 13.15 -10.81
C ASP A 392 7.38 13.07 -12.31
N LEU A 393 6.74 11.99 -12.70
CA LEU A 393 6.26 11.71 -14.05
C LEU A 393 4.75 11.42 -14.03
N PRO A 394 4.02 11.64 -15.14
CA PRO A 394 2.60 11.38 -15.23
C PRO A 394 2.22 9.94 -14.81
N GLY A 395 1.10 9.81 -14.11
CA GLY A 395 0.63 8.53 -13.56
C GLY A 395 1.49 8.06 -12.41
N LEU A 396 1.79 6.78 -12.38
CA LEU A 396 2.77 6.17 -11.48
C LEU A 396 4.22 6.47 -11.88
N GLY A 397 4.45 7.04 -13.07
CA GLY A 397 5.78 7.32 -13.59
C GLY A 397 6.55 6.09 -14.05
N LEU A 398 5.85 5.03 -14.47
CA LEU A 398 6.44 3.76 -14.88
C LEU A 398 7.21 3.92 -16.20
N GLN A 399 8.48 3.59 -16.19
CA GLN A 399 9.35 3.54 -17.37
C GLN A 399 9.95 2.14 -17.48
N PHE A 400 9.25 1.25 -18.18
CA PHE A 400 9.72 -0.11 -18.40
C PHE A 400 11.05 -0.16 -19.17
N ILE A 401 11.87 -1.17 -18.91
CA ILE A 401 13.04 -1.46 -19.76
C ILE A 401 12.58 -1.92 -21.14
N ASP A 402 13.43 -1.69 -22.14
CA ASP A 402 13.10 -2.06 -23.52
C ASP A 402 13.05 -3.60 -23.64
N GLY A 403 12.05 -4.11 -24.37
CA GLY A 403 11.87 -5.55 -24.60
C GLY A 403 11.40 -6.35 -23.36
N LEU A 404 10.93 -5.70 -22.31
CA LEU A 404 10.51 -6.42 -21.08
C LEU A 404 9.41 -7.46 -21.36
N PHE A 405 8.41 -7.12 -22.16
CA PHE A 405 7.24 -7.96 -22.40
C PHE A 405 7.48 -9.04 -23.47
N GLU A 406 8.63 -9.03 -24.13
CA GLU A 406 9.10 -10.01 -25.11
C GLU A 406 10.06 -11.05 -24.50
N GLN A 407 10.41 -10.94 -23.22
CA GLN A 407 11.30 -11.88 -22.54
C GLN A 407 10.64 -13.26 -22.37
N GLU A 408 11.42 -14.34 -22.46
CA GLU A 408 10.93 -15.74 -22.40
C GLU A 408 10.27 -16.12 -21.08
N ASP A 409 10.65 -15.47 -19.98
CA ASP A 409 10.11 -15.71 -18.65
C ASP A 409 8.86 -14.84 -18.35
N VAL A 410 8.44 -13.99 -19.29
CA VAL A 410 7.25 -13.14 -19.18
C VAL A 410 6.09 -13.77 -19.93
N ILE A 411 4.99 -14.03 -19.23
CA ILE A 411 3.77 -14.61 -19.76
C ILE A 411 2.73 -13.49 -19.88
N VAL A 412 2.43 -13.12 -21.12
CA VAL A 412 1.44 -12.09 -21.44
C VAL A 412 0.17 -12.77 -21.95
N GLU A 413 -0.96 -12.50 -21.30
CA GLU A 413 -2.27 -13.04 -21.71
C GLU A 413 -3.25 -11.89 -21.96
N LYS A 414 -3.68 -11.75 -23.22
CA LYS A 414 -4.67 -10.75 -23.64
C LYS A 414 -6.07 -11.31 -23.49
N ILE A 415 -6.95 -10.49 -22.91
CA ILE A 415 -8.36 -10.76 -22.75
C ILE A 415 -9.07 -9.71 -23.59
N SER A 416 -9.56 -10.12 -24.72
CA SER A 416 -10.25 -9.26 -25.72
C SER A 416 -11.76 -9.45 -25.66
#